data_c3d0f7916f5c6c0ad192c7e6adab3fc6
#
_entry.id   c3d0f7916f5c6c0ad192c7e6adab3fc6
#
_cell.length_a   1.000
_cell.length_b   1.000
_cell.length_c   1.000
_cell.angle_alpha   90.00
_cell.angle_beta   90.00
_cell.angle_gamma   90.00
#
_symmetry.space_group_name_H-M   'P 1'
#
loop_
_entity.id
_entity.type
_entity.pdbx_description
1 polymer ?
#
loop_
_entity_poly.entity_id
_entity_poly.type
_entity_poly.pdbx_seq_one_letter_code
_entity_poly.pdbx_strand_id
1 'polypeptide(L)'
;GTLALDLNDNYILTFFGKRTETSFSVPSFSITDELVTLGGNKAYLKRSDIIAEIFHGEPASGLPIPSGIELTRMIGASSTPIKIDQEVPEEIIDIKDVTGSALAKVSFHSNIGKATIRNLAIDLPDYLEISDILSGGTEYSFDRKGNILKLGQVELSPEIHEIKLMITGLDFSKFPYGQGFNAFEHKVLLDDSIELSGFELKMLSDDFGKTFSDIPEEIFADVSITITALNIQDVTVKVNPKIEVTPKVAKVGTLPDFISGEGAVVDLYNPQVMLIVGNDSPLAMTLDADLESYKGSSKRSVHIGANGAPATDEIKIESDAVTRIFLSRTGGNVPDNYLNIKVPNLSDVVKDVPEEMALTN
;
A
#
# COMPACT_ATOMS: atom_id res chain seq x y z
N GLY A 1 -0.26 3.58 -48.33
CA GLY A 1 0.73 4.68 -48.27
C GLY A 1 0.68 5.52 -49.53
N THR A 2 1.13 6.74 -49.41
CA THR A 2 1.26 7.67 -50.55
C THR A 2 2.70 8.17 -50.64
N LEU A 3 3.20 8.29 -51.87
CA LEU A 3 4.47 8.94 -52.16
C LEU A 3 4.16 10.32 -52.71
N ALA A 4 4.75 11.35 -52.12
CA ALA A 4 4.61 12.73 -52.54
C ALA A 4 5.96 13.43 -52.49
N LEU A 5 6.08 14.59 -53.15
CA LEU A 5 7.22 15.52 -53.00
C LEU A 5 6.81 16.65 -52.05
N ASP A 6 7.71 17.03 -51.17
CA ASP A 6 7.55 18.24 -50.39
C ASP A 6 7.99 19.50 -51.19
N LEU A 7 7.90 20.66 -50.55
CA LEU A 7 8.29 21.95 -51.16
C LEU A 7 9.80 22.07 -51.48
N ASN A 8 10.62 21.11 -50.99
CA ASN A 8 12.06 21.09 -51.22
C ASN A 8 12.49 19.90 -52.11
N ASP A 9 11.55 19.33 -52.88
CA ASP A 9 11.77 18.20 -53.78
C ASP A 9 12.22 16.90 -53.06
N ASN A 10 11.94 16.75 -51.74
CA ASN A 10 12.19 15.50 -51.03
C ASN A 10 11.00 14.58 -51.18
N TYR A 11 11.28 13.30 -51.35
CA TYR A 11 10.22 12.28 -51.34
C TYR A 11 9.70 12.05 -49.94
N ILE A 12 8.40 12.26 -49.76
CA ILE A 12 7.67 11.93 -48.54
C ILE A 12 6.87 10.64 -48.75
N LEU A 13 7.16 9.63 -47.96
CA LEU A 13 6.42 8.37 -47.94
C LEU A 13 5.57 8.35 -46.67
N THR A 14 4.24 8.34 -46.85
CA THR A 14 3.30 8.38 -45.72
C THR A 14 2.57 7.06 -45.59
N PHE A 15 2.60 6.47 -44.42
CA PHE A 15 1.86 5.28 -44.05
C PHE A 15 0.80 5.62 -43.01
N PHE A 16 -0.36 4.97 -43.12
CA PHE A 16 -1.45 5.13 -42.16
C PHE A 16 -1.65 3.84 -41.38
N GLY A 17 -1.42 3.85 -40.08
CA GLY A 17 -1.74 2.75 -39.16
C GLY A 17 -3.23 2.72 -38.77
N LYS A 18 -3.69 1.58 -38.31
CA LYS A 18 -5.02 1.46 -37.68
C LYS A 18 -4.90 1.67 -36.18
N ARG A 19 -5.94 2.29 -35.60
CA ARG A 19 -6.09 2.36 -34.14
C ARG A 19 -6.19 0.95 -33.56
N THR A 20 -5.39 0.66 -32.55
CA THR A 20 -5.50 -0.53 -31.70
C THR A 20 -5.95 -0.08 -30.32
N GLU A 21 -6.89 -0.79 -29.75
CA GLU A 21 -7.34 -0.55 -28.38
C GLU A 21 -6.87 -1.75 -27.54
N THR A 22 -6.19 -1.44 -26.45
CA THR A 22 -5.81 -2.39 -25.40
C THR A 22 -6.37 -1.85 -24.10
N SER A 23 -6.98 -2.72 -23.31
CA SER A 23 -7.46 -2.35 -21.98
C SER A 23 -6.74 -3.19 -20.94
N PHE A 24 -6.41 -2.55 -19.82
CA PHE A 24 -6.01 -3.23 -18.60
C PHE A 24 -6.86 -2.70 -17.45
N SER A 25 -7.09 -3.53 -16.45
CA SER A 25 -7.73 -3.11 -15.22
C SER A 25 -6.66 -2.83 -14.17
N VAL A 26 -6.82 -1.76 -13.41
CA VAL A 26 -6.02 -1.55 -12.20
C VAL A 26 -6.45 -2.63 -11.21
N PRO A 27 -5.52 -3.49 -10.76
CA PRO A 27 -5.87 -4.53 -9.82
C PRO A 27 -6.35 -3.92 -8.49
N SER A 28 -7.43 -4.44 -7.95
CA SER A 28 -7.90 -4.10 -6.62
C SER A 28 -7.43 -5.13 -5.61
N PHE A 29 -6.92 -4.68 -4.48
CA PHE A 29 -6.64 -5.54 -3.33
C PHE A 29 -7.19 -4.90 -2.06
N SER A 30 -7.43 -5.69 -1.03
CA SER A 30 -7.86 -5.19 0.26
C SER A 30 -7.03 -5.83 1.38
N ILE A 31 -6.73 -5.06 2.41
CA ILE A 31 -6.01 -5.51 3.62
C ILE A 31 -7.01 -5.62 4.78
N THR A 32 -8.27 -5.88 4.50
CA THR A 32 -9.38 -5.59 5.43
C THR A 32 -9.59 -6.62 6.53
N ASP A 33 -9.33 -7.90 6.26
CA ASP A 33 -9.83 -8.94 7.16
C ASP A 33 -8.82 -9.36 8.25
N GLU A 34 -7.54 -9.02 8.11
CA GLU A 34 -6.47 -9.52 8.97
C GLU A 34 -6.02 -8.53 10.05
N LEU A 35 -6.43 -7.25 9.98
CA LEU A 35 -6.14 -6.26 11.01
C LEU A 35 -7.06 -6.34 12.24
N VAL A 36 -8.01 -7.25 12.27
CA VAL A 36 -8.84 -7.45 13.45
C VAL A 36 -8.01 -8.18 14.50
N THR A 37 -7.52 -7.42 15.46
CA THR A 37 -6.73 -7.92 16.58
C THR A 37 -7.54 -7.82 17.85
N LEU A 38 -7.63 -8.92 18.58
CA LEU A 38 -8.19 -8.98 19.91
C LEU A 38 -7.14 -9.51 20.87
N GLY A 39 -6.72 -8.67 21.79
CA GLY A 39 -5.73 -9.03 22.79
C GLY A 39 -5.88 -8.20 24.05
N GLY A 40 -5.01 -8.42 25.01
CA GLY A 40 -5.02 -7.67 26.24
C GLY A 40 -4.41 -8.43 27.41
N ASN A 41 -4.55 -7.86 28.58
CA ASN A 41 -4.08 -8.43 29.84
C ASN A 41 -5.23 -8.52 30.83
N LYS A 42 -5.53 -9.72 31.30
CA LYS A 42 -6.55 -9.97 32.30
C LYS A 42 -5.90 -10.53 33.56
N ALA A 43 -5.89 -9.71 34.61
CA ALA A 43 -5.40 -10.11 35.92
C ALA A 43 -6.52 -10.75 36.73
N TYR A 44 -6.22 -11.85 37.40
CA TYR A 44 -7.13 -12.55 38.30
C TYR A 44 -6.57 -12.58 39.72
N LEU A 45 -7.42 -12.30 40.70
CA LEU A 45 -7.11 -12.33 42.12
C LEU A 45 -8.16 -13.20 42.83
N LYS A 46 -7.71 -14.24 43.48
CA LYS A 46 -8.62 -15.11 44.24
C LYS A 46 -9.04 -14.46 45.54
N ARG A 47 -10.28 -14.69 45.96
CA ARG A 47 -10.80 -14.28 47.29
C ARG A 47 -9.86 -14.71 48.38
N SER A 48 -9.34 -15.94 48.37
CA SER A 48 -8.42 -16.48 49.38
C SER A 48 -7.17 -15.61 49.57
N ASP A 49 -6.61 -15.10 48.44
CA ASP A 49 -5.39 -14.33 48.47
C ASP A 49 -5.63 -12.93 49.08
N ILE A 50 -6.78 -12.33 48.77
CA ILE A 50 -7.22 -11.08 49.31
C ILE A 50 -7.50 -11.20 50.82
N ILE A 51 -8.19 -12.26 51.21
CA ILE A 51 -8.48 -12.54 52.61
C ILE A 51 -7.19 -12.76 53.42
N ALA A 52 -6.24 -13.54 52.87
CA ALA A 52 -4.97 -13.77 53.55
C ALA A 52 -4.16 -12.49 53.77
N GLU A 53 -4.22 -11.56 52.85
CA GLU A 53 -3.52 -10.28 52.92
C GLU A 53 -4.16 -9.32 53.90
N ILE A 54 -5.50 -9.24 53.95
CA ILE A 54 -6.22 -8.35 54.86
C ILE A 54 -6.18 -8.88 56.28
N PHE A 55 -6.22 -10.18 56.53
CA PHE A 55 -6.46 -10.78 57.86
C PHE A 55 -5.37 -11.70 58.37
N HIS A 56 -4.37 -12.05 57.60
CA HIS A 56 -3.34 -13.02 57.95
C HIS A 56 -3.90 -14.41 58.41
N GLY A 57 -5.13 -14.74 57.96
CA GLY A 57 -5.79 -16.01 58.25
C GLY A 57 -7.21 -16.07 57.66
N GLU A 58 -7.89 -17.21 57.81
CA GLU A 58 -9.28 -17.35 57.33
C GLU A 58 -10.26 -16.73 58.35
N PRO A 59 -11.00 -15.68 57.98
CA PRO A 59 -12.01 -15.07 58.82
C PRO A 59 -13.28 -15.93 58.81
N ALA A 60 -14.08 -15.85 59.90
CA ALA A 60 -15.41 -16.40 59.89
C ALA A 60 -16.31 -15.69 58.88
N SER A 61 -17.14 -16.48 58.15
CA SER A 61 -18.11 -15.93 57.20
C SER A 61 -19.02 -14.92 57.89
N GLY A 62 -19.23 -13.77 57.26
CA GLY A 62 -20.09 -12.70 57.79
C GLY A 62 -19.39 -11.63 58.64
N LEU A 63 -18.07 -11.72 58.84
CA LEU A 63 -17.34 -10.59 59.44
C LEU A 63 -17.29 -9.39 58.43
N PRO A 64 -17.40 -8.17 58.96
CA PRO A 64 -17.27 -6.97 58.12
C PRO A 64 -15.85 -6.84 57.57
N ILE A 65 -15.75 -6.38 56.33
CA ILE A 65 -14.46 -6.00 55.72
C ILE A 65 -13.98 -4.73 56.38
N PRO A 66 -12.71 -4.67 56.88
CA PRO A 66 -12.14 -3.42 57.39
C PRO A 66 -12.04 -2.38 56.26
N SER A 67 -12.49 -1.16 56.58
CA SER A 67 -12.46 -0.05 55.65
C SER A 67 -11.06 0.53 55.48
N GLY A 68 -10.77 1.08 54.30
CA GLY A 68 -9.57 1.86 53.97
C GLY A 68 -8.30 1.06 53.79
N ILE A 69 -8.37 -0.26 53.66
CA ILE A 69 -7.20 -1.09 53.31
C ILE A 69 -6.93 -1.01 51.82
N GLU A 70 -5.75 -0.49 51.45
CA GLU A 70 -5.28 -0.47 50.05
C GLU A 70 -4.54 -1.77 49.71
N LEU A 71 -4.98 -2.40 48.65
CA LEU A 71 -4.31 -3.56 48.04
C LEU A 71 -3.69 -3.15 46.72
N THR A 72 -2.42 -3.45 46.55
CA THR A 72 -1.68 -3.16 45.31
C THR A 72 -1.14 -4.42 44.69
N ARG A 73 -1.27 -4.53 43.37
CA ARG A 73 -0.72 -5.64 42.57
C ARG A 73 0.03 -5.09 41.38
N MET A 74 1.20 -5.65 41.11
CA MET A 74 1.92 -5.40 39.89
C MET A 74 1.50 -6.47 38.86
N ILE A 75 0.96 -6.01 37.74
CA ILE A 75 0.57 -6.85 36.61
C ILE A 75 1.68 -6.80 35.59
N GLY A 76 2.11 -7.93 35.06
CA GLY A 76 3.18 -8.02 34.08
C GLY A 76 2.82 -7.43 32.72
N ALA A 77 3.82 -7.20 31.91
CA ALA A 77 3.62 -6.79 30.52
C ALA A 77 2.97 -7.91 29.69
N SER A 78 2.30 -7.54 28.62
CA SER A 78 1.73 -8.47 27.64
C SER A 78 1.90 -7.94 26.24
N SER A 79 1.88 -8.87 25.27
CA SER A 79 2.03 -8.59 23.85
C SER A 79 0.82 -9.15 23.10
N THR A 80 0.33 -8.39 22.14
CA THR A 80 -0.80 -8.77 21.29
C THR A 80 -0.34 -8.79 19.84
N PRO A 81 -0.29 -9.95 19.19
CA PRO A 81 0.26 -10.06 17.84
C PRO A 81 -0.63 -9.39 16.79
N ILE A 82 0.02 -8.77 15.80
CA ILE A 82 -0.58 -8.29 14.56
C ILE A 82 0.08 -9.07 13.42
N LYS A 83 -0.72 -9.73 12.59
CA LYS A 83 -0.20 -10.49 11.45
C LYS A 83 -0.94 -10.13 10.19
N ILE A 84 -0.19 -9.95 9.10
CA ILE A 84 -0.71 -9.82 7.75
C ILE A 84 0.11 -10.77 6.87
N ASP A 85 -0.56 -11.62 6.11
CA ASP A 85 0.02 -12.44 5.04
C ASP A 85 -0.98 -12.42 3.89
N GLN A 86 -0.83 -11.41 3.01
CA GLN A 86 -1.80 -11.17 1.97
C GLN A 86 -1.16 -11.14 0.60
N GLU A 87 -1.72 -11.89 -0.34
CA GLU A 87 -1.33 -11.85 -1.73
C GLU A 87 -1.75 -10.53 -2.39
N VAL A 88 -0.87 -10.02 -3.23
CA VAL A 88 -1.04 -8.78 -3.99
C VAL A 88 -0.88 -9.10 -5.47
N PRO A 89 -1.66 -8.46 -6.36
CA PRO A 89 -1.52 -8.67 -7.80
C PRO A 89 -0.09 -8.47 -8.31
N GLU A 90 0.32 -9.31 -9.29
CA GLU A 90 1.70 -9.30 -9.84
C GLU A 90 2.08 -7.96 -10.49
N GLU A 91 1.10 -7.18 -10.91
CA GLU A 91 1.31 -5.87 -11.52
C GLU A 91 1.74 -4.81 -10.49
N ILE A 92 1.51 -5.04 -9.21
CA ILE A 92 1.96 -4.14 -8.14
C ILE A 92 3.41 -4.46 -7.82
N ILE A 93 4.28 -3.48 -8.00
CA ILE A 93 5.73 -3.61 -7.77
C ILE A 93 6.23 -2.83 -6.56
N ASP A 94 5.41 -1.96 -5.99
CA ASP A 94 5.70 -1.25 -4.75
C ASP A 94 4.42 -0.71 -4.11
N ILE A 95 4.37 -0.68 -2.78
CA ILE A 95 3.31 -0.05 -1.99
C ILE A 95 3.98 0.93 -1.04
N LYS A 96 3.57 2.20 -1.08
CA LYS A 96 4.13 3.24 -0.21
C LYS A 96 3.27 3.51 0.99
N ASP A 97 2.02 3.87 0.74
CA ASP A 97 1.09 4.30 1.76
C ASP A 97 -0.29 3.72 1.51
N VAL A 98 -0.98 3.40 2.58
CA VAL A 98 -2.40 3.02 2.57
C VAL A 98 -3.12 3.97 3.51
N THR A 99 -4.05 4.74 2.98
CA THR A 99 -4.93 5.58 3.80
C THR A 99 -6.29 4.92 3.95
N GLY A 100 -6.92 5.17 5.08
CA GLY A 100 -8.21 4.56 5.39
C GLY A 100 -8.73 4.97 6.76
N SER A 101 -9.63 4.19 7.30
CA SER A 101 -10.15 4.40 8.65
C SER A 101 -10.29 3.08 9.39
N ALA A 102 -9.67 3.01 10.56
CA ALA A 102 -9.87 1.95 11.53
C ALA A 102 -9.97 2.53 12.94
N LEU A 103 -10.50 1.77 13.85
CA LEU A 103 -10.66 2.16 15.24
C LEU A 103 -9.95 1.15 16.13
N ALA A 104 -8.93 1.61 16.85
CA ALA A 104 -8.39 0.86 17.95
C ALA A 104 -9.11 1.27 19.24
N LYS A 105 -9.61 0.28 19.99
CA LYS A 105 -10.29 0.46 21.26
C LYS A 105 -9.48 -0.19 22.36
N VAL A 106 -9.16 0.57 23.38
CA VAL A 106 -8.60 0.04 24.61
C VAL A 106 -9.72 0.06 25.64
N SER A 107 -10.15 -1.10 26.10
CA SER A 107 -11.27 -1.26 27.01
C SER A 107 -10.77 -1.66 28.38
N PHE A 108 -11.37 -1.09 29.42
CA PHE A 108 -11.04 -1.29 30.83
C PHE A 108 -12.28 -1.78 31.55
N HIS A 109 -12.15 -2.88 32.28
CA HIS A 109 -13.27 -3.50 32.97
C HIS A 109 -12.82 -4.26 34.24
N SER A 110 -13.66 -4.29 35.25
CA SER A 110 -13.47 -5.08 36.47
C SER A 110 -14.83 -5.54 37.02
N ASN A 111 -14.86 -6.63 37.76
CA ASN A 111 -16.09 -7.10 38.42
C ASN A 111 -16.25 -6.57 39.86
N ILE A 112 -15.43 -5.65 40.31
CA ILE A 112 -15.58 -4.94 41.60
C ILE A 112 -16.01 -3.50 41.39
N GLY A 113 -16.53 -2.85 42.44
CA GLY A 113 -17.08 -1.51 42.36
C GLY A 113 -16.11 -0.48 41.83
N LYS A 114 -14.85 -0.54 42.24
CA LYS A 114 -13.80 0.35 41.78
C LYS A 114 -12.41 -0.25 41.97
N ALA A 115 -11.61 -0.19 40.87
CA ALA A 115 -10.18 -0.42 40.91
C ALA A 115 -9.47 0.66 40.10
N THR A 116 -8.17 0.84 40.31
CA THR A 116 -7.41 1.87 39.63
C THR A 116 -6.15 1.28 39.04
N ILE A 117 -5.94 1.54 37.74
CA ILE A 117 -4.68 1.23 37.02
C ILE A 117 -3.79 2.47 37.03
N ARG A 118 -2.49 2.27 37.24
CA ARG A 118 -1.45 3.29 37.12
C ARG A 118 -0.28 2.80 36.31
N ASN A 119 0.42 3.73 35.67
CA ASN A 119 1.66 3.48 34.92
C ASN A 119 1.48 2.55 33.69
N LEU A 120 0.29 2.47 33.12
CA LEU A 120 0.08 1.72 31.89
C LEU A 120 0.59 2.50 30.68
N ALA A 121 1.44 1.87 29.88
CA ALA A 121 1.81 2.36 28.57
C ALA A 121 1.43 1.32 27.52
N ILE A 122 1.00 1.80 26.37
CA ILE A 122 0.65 1.00 25.21
C ILE A 122 1.56 1.44 24.08
N ASP A 123 2.40 0.53 23.61
CA ASP A 123 3.30 0.73 22.51
C ASP A 123 2.64 0.18 21.24
N LEU A 124 2.32 1.10 20.35
CA LEU A 124 1.67 0.83 19.08
C LEU A 124 2.71 0.86 17.97
N PRO A 125 2.63 -0.03 16.99
CA PRO A 125 3.58 -0.03 15.88
C PRO A 125 3.72 1.33 15.18
N ASP A 126 4.95 1.71 14.86
CA ASP A 126 5.30 3.02 14.28
C ASP A 126 4.67 3.27 12.90
N TYR A 127 4.33 2.20 12.19
CA TYR A 127 3.67 2.28 10.87
C TYR A 127 2.18 2.63 10.95
N LEU A 128 1.56 2.60 12.13
CA LEU A 128 0.17 3.03 12.30
C LEU A 128 0.08 4.56 12.32
N GLU A 129 -0.69 5.11 11.42
CA GLU A 129 -0.99 6.54 11.41
C GLU A 129 -2.18 6.84 12.31
N ILE A 130 -1.94 7.51 13.44
CA ILE A 130 -2.97 7.85 14.44
C ILE A 130 -3.27 9.33 14.36
N SER A 131 -4.51 9.69 14.04
CA SER A 131 -4.94 11.08 13.92
C SER A 131 -5.44 11.66 15.23
N ASP A 132 -6.29 10.95 15.98
CA ASP A 132 -6.97 11.43 17.17
C ASP A 132 -7.12 10.35 18.23
N ILE A 133 -7.25 10.79 19.49
CA ILE A 133 -7.42 9.93 20.66
C ILE A 133 -8.58 10.47 21.51
N LEU A 134 -9.62 9.67 21.64
CA LEU A 134 -10.78 9.95 22.47
C LEU A 134 -10.65 9.20 23.79
N SER A 135 -10.20 9.90 24.83
CA SER A 135 -9.82 9.27 26.12
C SER A 135 -10.97 9.10 27.12
N GLY A 136 -12.16 9.60 26.81
CA GLY A 136 -13.30 9.53 27.73
C GLY A 136 -13.06 10.24 29.07
N GLY A 137 -12.14 11.22 29.11
CA GLY A 137 -11.77 11.95 30.32
C GLY A 137 -10.54 11.39 31.04
N THR A 138 -9.97 10.28 30.60
CA THR A 138 -8.71 9.75 31.15
C THR A 138 -7.55 10.65 30.74
N GLU A 139 -6.68 11.01 31.67
CA GLU A 139 -5.44 11.73 31.38
C GLU A 139 -4.47 10.83 30.64
N TYR A 140 -3.90 11.34 29.56
CA TYR A 140 -2.92 10.62 28.76
C TYR A 140 -1.83 11.55 28.19
N SER A 141 -0.70 10.95 27.83
CA SER A 141 0.29 11.57 26.94
C SER A 141 0.57 10.63 25.78
N PHE A 142 0.72 11.18 24.59
CA PHE A 142 0.99 10.41 23.38
C PHE A 142 2.28 10.89 22.70
N ASP A 143 3.27 10.00 22.67
CA ASP A 143 4.51 10.23 21.91
C ASP A 143 4.30 9.81 20.47
N ARG A 144 4.10 10.78 19.58
CA ARG A 144 3.89 10.53 18.13
C ARG A 144 5.11 9.99 17.40
N LYS A 145 6.31 10.07 17.99
CA LYS A 145 7.52 9.54 17.33
C LYS A 145 7.65 8.03 17.45
N GLY A 146 7.24 7.50 18.60
CA GLY A 146 7.27 6.08 18.88
C GLY A 146 5.88 5.48 19.07
N ASN A 147 4.81 6.18 18.70
CA ASN A 147 3.41 5.74 18.88
C ASN A 147 3.09 5.19 20.27
N ILE A 148 3.71 5.76 21.32
CA ILE A 148 3.52 5.30 22.71
C ILE A 148 2.44 6.10 23.39
N LEU A 149 1.35 5.44 23.76
CA LEU A 149 0.28 5.98 24.58
C LEU A 149 0.54 5.66 26.04
N LYS A 150 0.81 6.68 26.87
CA LYS A 150 0.96 6.57 28.31
C LYS A 150 -0.30 7.08 28.99
N LEU A 151 -0.91 6.25 29.80
CA LEU A 151 -2.11 6.58 30.54
C LEU A 151 -1.72 7.01 31.97
N GLY A 152 -2.37 8.04 32.48
CA GLY A 152 -2.25 8.45 33.83
C GLY A 152 -2.90 7.43 34.76
N GLN A 153 -3.95 7.85 35.46
CA GLN A 153 -4.75 6.97 36.31
C GLN A 153 -6.03 6.58 35.58
N VAL A 154 -6.31 5.28 35.47
CA VAL A 154 -7.53 4.74 34.82
C VAL A 154 -8.36 4.04 35.89
N GLU A 155 -9.63 4.44 36.01
CA GLU A 155 -10.58 3.74 36.86
C GLU A 155 -11.19 2.56 36.14
N LEU A 156 -11.22 1.40 36.80
CA LEU A 156 -11.91 0.21 36.39
C LEU A 156 -13.19 0.06 37.20
N SER A 157 -14.25 -0.39 36.54
CA SER A 157 -15.54 -0.67 37.17
C SER A 157 -16.26 -1.79 36.40
N PRO A 158 -17.44 -2.24 36.93
CA PRO A 158 -18.29 -3.16 36.16
C PRO A 158 -18.84 -2.56 34.82
N GLU A 159 -18.79 -1.24 34.68
CA GLU A 159 -19.06 -0.59 33.39
C GLU A 159 -17.77 -0.51 32.60
N ILE A 160 -17.86 -0.86 31.30
CA ILE A 160 -16.70 -0.82 30.40
C ILE A 160 -16.36 0.63 30.09
N HIS A 161 -15.14 1.03 30.39
CA HIS A 161 -14.56 2.29 29.98
C HIS A 161 -13.66 2.09 28.76
N GLU A 162 -13.75 2.99 27.75
CA GLU A 162 -13.00 2.85 26.50
C GLU A 162 -12.20 4.11 26.18
N ILE A 163 -10.96 3.89 25.73
CA ILE A 163 -10.16 4.88 25.01
C ILE A 163 -10.13 4.46 23.54
N LYS A 164 -10.41 5.39 22.64
CA LYS A 164 -10.49 5.12 21.21
C LYS A 164 -9.40 5.88 20.47
N LEU A 165 -8.64 5.18 19.63
CA LEU A 165 -7.62 5.75 18.78
C LEU A 165 -8.10 5.63 17.32
N MET A 166 -8.11 6.77 16.62
CA MET A 166 -8.49 6.83 15.20
C MET A 166 -7.25 6.56 14.36
N ILE A 167 -7.24 5.42 13.67
CA ILE A 167 -6.19 5.03 12.72
C ILE A 167 -6.62 5.52 11.35
N THR A 168 -5.75 6.27 10.66
CA THR A 168 -6.01 6.87 9.35
C THR A 168 -5.20 6.24 8.22
N GLY A 169 -4.29 5.32 8.52
CA GLY A 169 -3.49 4.67 7.49
C GLY A 169 -2.37 3.82 8.03
N LEU A 170 -1.61 3.29 7.07
CA LEU A 170 -0.39 2.51 7.26
C LEU A 170 0.74 3.11 6.43
N ASP A 171 1.83 3.50 7.08
CA ASP A 171 3.06 3.96 6.43
C ASP A 171 4.01 2.77 6.20
N PHE A 172 4.04 2.26 4.98
CA PHE A 172 4.86 1.10 4.62
C PHE A 172 6.37 1.35 4.76
N SER A 173 6.81 2.61 4.75
CA SER A 173 8.22 2.96 4.94
C SER A 173 8.73 2.68 6.36
N LYS A 174 7.82 2.54 7.32
CA LYS A 174 8.10 2.27 8.73
C LYS A 174 7.89 0.82 9.14
N PHE A 175 7.57 -0.05 8.20
CA PHE A 175 7.47 -1.49 8.51
C PHE A 175 8.81 -2.04 8.98
N PRO A 176 8.83 -3.01 9.90
CA PRO A 176 10.06 -3.65 10.36
C PRO A 176 10.86 -4.23 9.19
N TYR A 177 12.19 -4.27 9.34
CA TYR A 177 13.08 -4.77 8.29
C TYR A 177 12.70 -6.18 7.83
N GLY A 178 12.57 -6.36 6.52
CA GLY A 178 12.15 -7.63 5.90
C GLY A 178 10.66 -7.87 5.92
N GLN A 179 9.87 -6.89 6.35
CA GLN A 179 8.40 -6.91 6.35
C GLN A 179 7.84 -5.83 5.42
N GLY A 180 6.53 -5.83 5.24
CA GLY A 180 5.84 -4.95 4.30
C GLY A 180 5.63 -5.62 2.94
N PHE A 181 5.71 -4.85 1.86
CA PHE A 181 5.52 -5.40 0.53
C PHE A 181 6.76 -6.15 0.04
N ASN A 182 6.58 -7.43 -0.27
CA ASN A 182 7.61 -8.28 -0.88
C ASN A 182 7.32 -8.40 -2.39
N ALA A 183 8.08 -7.68 -3.20
CA ALA A 183 7.92 -7.66 -4.66
C ALA A 183 8.27 -9.00 -5.33
N PHE A 184 9.06 -9.86 -4.70
CA PHE A 184 9.42 -11.17 -5.27
C PHE A 184 8.31 -12.21 -5.07
N GLU A 185 7.65 -12.17 -3.91
CA GLU A 185 6.56 -13.10 -3.57
C GLU A 185 5.18 -12.51 -3.88
N HIS A 186 5.11 -11.23 -4.28
CA HIS A 186 3.86 -10.47 -4.46
C HIS A 186 2.94 -10.60 -3.24
N LYS A 187 3.48 -10.28 -2.06
CA LYS A 187 2.76 -10.37 -0.80
C LYS A 187 3.03 -9.16 0.08
N VAL A 188 2.07 -8.82 0.91
CA VAL A 188 2.27 -7.97 2.08
C VAL A 188 2.42 -8.87 3.29
N LEU A 189 3.56 -8.79 3.95
CA LEU A 189 3.89 -9.58 5.14
C LEU A 189 4.09 -8.65 6.33
N LEU A 190 3.44 -8.95 7.44
CA LEU A 190 3.62 -8.30 8.72
C LEU A 190 3.50 -9.33 9.84
N ASP A 191 4.47 -9.34 10.73
CA ASP A 191 4.44 -10.09 11.99
C ASP A 191 5.03 -9.17 13.07
N ASP A 192 4.16 -8.50 13.79
CA ASP A 192 4.49 -7.49 14.79
C ASP A 192 3.50 -7.60 15.96
N SER A 193 3.60 -6.70 16.95
CA SER A 193 2.76 -6.74 18.13
C SER A 193 2.49 -5.35 18.70
N ILE A 194 1.36 -5.25 19.41
CA ILE A 194 1.08 -4.15 20.32
C ILE A 194 1.55 -4.58 21.71
N GLU A 195 2.42 -3.79 22.31
CA GLU A 195 2.96 -4.08 23.62
C GLU A 195 2.20 -3.29 24.70
N LEU A 196 1.71 -3.99 25.72
CA LEU A 196 1.23 -3.37 26.94
C LEU A 196 2.31 -3.49 28.01
N SER A 197 2.74 -2.37 28.57
CA SER A 197 3.66 -2.38 29.70
C SER A 197 3.04 -3.06 30.91
N GLY A 198 3.86 -3.49 31.85
CA GLY A 198 3.37 -3.81 33.19
C GLY A 198 2.74 -2.58 33.85
N PHE A 199 1.75 -2.78 34.70
CA PHE A 199 1.02 -1.72 35.37
C PHE A 199 0.72 -2.05 36.84
N GLU A 200 0.45 -1.03 37.62
CA GLU A 200 0.04 -1.15 39.01
C GLU A 200 -1.49 -1.15 39.10
N LEU A 201 -2.06 -2.20 39.68
CA LEU A 201 -3.48 -2.31 40.00
C LEU A 201 -3.68 -2.01 41.47
N LYS A 202 -4.45 -0.98 41.78
CA LYS A 202 -4.85 -0.57 43.17
C LYS A 202 -6.33 -0.82 43.39
N MET A 203 -6.65 -1.38 44.54
CA MET A 203 -8.01 -1.64 44.98
C MET A 203 -8.15 -1.21 46.43
N LEU A 204 -9.34 -0.74 46.85
CA LEU A 204 -9.67 -0.47 48.19
C LEU A 204 -10.60 -1.55 48.77
N SER A 205 -10.41 -1.93 50.02
CA SER A 205 -11.27 -2.90 50.68
C SER A 205 -12.74 -2.50 50.70
N ASP A 206 -13.03 -1.18 50.72
CA ASP A 206 -14.38 -0.63 50.64
C ASP A 206 -15.15 -0.99 49.38
N ASP A 207 -14.44 -1.30 48.31
CA ASP A 207 -15.00 -1.63 46.99
C ASP A 207 -15.34 -3.12 46.83
N PHE A 208 -14.98 -3.97 47.80
CA PHE A 208 -15.25 -5.42 47.73
C PHE A 208 -16.62 -5.83 48.28
N GLY A 209 -17.33 -4.95 48.95
CA GLY A 209 -18.60 -5.23 49.62
C GLY A 209 -18.56 -4.92 51.12
N LYS A 210 -19.56 -5.36 51.87
CA LYS A 210 -19.66 -5.10 53.30
C LYS A 210 -19.08 -6.18 54.19
N THR A 211 -19.17 -7.42 53.71
CA THR A 211 -18.71 -8.62 54.41
C THR A 211 -17.82 -9.48 53.51
N PHE A 212 -17.07 -10.39 54.14
CA PHE A 212 -16.23 -11.32 53.37
C PHE A 212 -16.99 -12.18 52.37
N SER A 213 -18.26 -12.46 52.64
CA SER A 213 -19.11 -13.21 51.71
C SER A 213 -19.44 -12.45 50.44
N ASP A 214 -19.33 -11.12 50.51
CA ASP A 214 -19.62 -10.25 49.37
C ASP A 214 -18.45 -10.20 48.36
N ILE A 215 -17.22 -10.56 48.81
CA ILE A 215 -16.06 -10.59 47.92
C ILE A 215 -16.27 -11.66 46.85
N PRO A 216 -16.22 -11.35 45.57
CA PRO A 216 -16.28 -12.37 44.51
C PRO A 216 -15.23 -13.46 44.71
N GLU A 217 -15.54 -14.71 44.35
CA GLU A 217 -14.57 -15.81 44.44
C GLU A 217 -13.30 -15.53 43.66
N GLU A 218 -13.46 -14.80 42.53
CA GLU A 218 -12.39 -14.31 41.69
C GLU A 218 -12.68 -12.86 41.29
N ILE A 219 -11.73 -12.00 41.59
CA ILE A 219 -11.73 -10.61 41.09
C ILE A 219 -10.89 -10.59 39.81
N PHE A 220 -11.37 -9.86 38.82
CA PHE A 220 -10.59 -9.61 37.63
C PHE A 220 -10.45 -8.12 37.33
N ALA A 221 -9.32 -7.76 36.76
CA ALA A 221 -9.07 -6.50 36.07
C ALA A 221 -8.67 -6.81 34.62
N ASP A 222 -9.43 -6.30 33.69
CA ASP A 222 -9.28 -6.58 32.26
C ASP A 222 -8.89 -5.29 31.53
N VAL A 223 -7.80 -5.36 30.80
CA VAL A 223 -7.37 -4.36 29.83
C VAL A 223 -7.31 -5.05 28.49
N SER A 224 -8.22 -4.76 27.60
CA SER A 224 -8.26 -5.38 26.28
C SER A 224 -8.08 -4.36 25.16
N ILE A 225 -7.44 -4.79 24.06
CA ILE A 225 -7.26 -4.02 22.84
C ILE A 225 -7.96 -4.73 21.71
N THR A 226 -8.75 -3.96 20.96
CA THR A 226 -9.39 -4.42 19.73
C THR A 226 -9.13 -3.40 18.64
N ILE A 227 -8.62 -3.85 17.49
CA ILE A 227 -8.53 -3.03 16.28
C ILE A 227 -9.56 -3.54 15.28
N THR A 228 -10.40 -2.63 14.78
CA THR A 228 -11.33 -2.95 13.70
C THR A 228 -10.60 -3.10 12.36
N ALA A 229 -11.22 -3.76 11.39
CA ALA A 229 -10.69 -3.81 10.04
C ALA A 229 -10.42 -2.40 9.49
N LEU A 230 -9.31 -2.24 8.77
CA LEU A 230 -9.01 -0.99 8.08
C LEU A 230 -9.89 -0.86 6.83
N ASN A 231 -10.76 0.14 6.84
CA ASN A 231 -11.53 0.50 5.66
C ASN A 231 -10.67 1.39 4.75
N ILE A 232 -10.06 0.78 3.73
CA ILE A 232 -9.13 1.44 2.81
C ILE A 232 -9.89 2.47 1.96
N GLN A 233 -9.35 3.68 1.87
CA GLN A 233 -9.86 4.77 1.04
C GLN A 233 -8.96 5.01 -0.16
N ASP A 234 -7.65 5.11 0.06
CA ASP A 234 -6.65 5.31 -0.98
C ASP A 234 -5.43 4.43 -0.74
N VAL A 235 -4.79 4.04 -1.84
CA VAL A 235 -3.53 3.29 -1.83
C VAL A 235 -2.56 3.91 -2.81
N THR A 236 -1.38 4.29 -2.33
CA THR A 236 -0.28 4.74 -3.19
C THR A 236 0.57 3.54 -3.57
N VAL A 237 0.44 3.10 -4.82
CA VAL A 237 1.19 1.95 -5.35
C VAL A 237 1.97 2.33 -6.60
N LYS A 238 3.05 1.61 -6.85
CA LYS A 238 3.71 1.59 -8.14
C LYS A 238 3.26 0.32 -8.87
N VAL A 239 2.72 0.48 -10.07
CA VAL A 239 2.25 -0.64 -10.89
C VAL A 239 3.12 -0.78 -12.13
N ASN A 240 3.31 -2.02 -12.59
CA ASN A 240 3.90 -2.35 -13.87
C ASN A 240 2.91 -3.27 -14.61
N PRO A 241 1.86 -2.70 -15.21
CA PRO A 241 0.90 -3.51 -15.93
C PRO A 241 1.57 -4.16 -17.13
N LYS A 242 1.46 -5.48 -17.25
CA LYS A 242 1.84 -6.22 -18.46
C LYS A 242 0.79 -5.94 -19.54
N ILE A 243 1.00 -4.85 -20.29
CA ILE A 243 0.11 -4.50 -21.39
C ILE A 243 0.58 -5.29 -22.61
N GLU A 244 -0.08 -6.39 -22.91
CA GLU A 244 0.11 -7.08 -24.17
C GLU A 244 -0.51 -6.26 -25.30
N VAL A 245 0.32 -5.50 -26.01
CA VAL A 245 -0.10 -4.85 -27.23
C VAL A 245 -0.16 -5.93 -28.30
N THR A 246 -1.37 -6.34 -28.68
CA THR A 246 -1.52 -7.21 -29.85
C THR A 246 -1.03 -6.44 -31.08
N PRO A 247 0.10 -6.84 -31.73
CA PRO A 247 0.67 -6.10 -32.82
C PRO A 247 -0.34 -6.03 -33.97
N LYS A 248 -0.82 -4.85 -34.31
CA LYS A 248 -1.57 -4.66 -35.55
C LYS A 248 -0.63 -4.08 -36.58
N VAL A 249 -0.36 -4.92 -37.54
CA VAL A 249 0.50 -4.63 -38.67
C VAL A 249 -0.13 -3.55 -39.53
N ALA A 250 0.55 -2.41 -39.65
CA ALA A 250 0.20 -1.41 -40.65
C ALA A 250 0.80 -1.83 -41.99
N LYS A 251 -0.05 -2.13 -42.99
CA LYS A 251 0.42 -2.43 -44.34
C LYS A 251 0.97 -1.17 -44.98
N VAL A 252 2.19 -1.27 -45.46
CA VAL A 252 2.80 -0.28 -46.35
C VAL A 252 2.10 -0.38 -47.68
N GLY A 253 1.49 0.69 -48.16
CA GLY A 253 0.76 0.64 -49.42
C GLY A 253 1.67 0.40 -50.64
N THR A 254 1.07 0.29 -51.82
CA THR A 254 1.80 0.00 -53.08
C THR A 254 2.83 1.13 -53.34
N LEU A 255 4.09 0.77 -53.38
CA LEU A 255 5.19 1.63 -53.72
C LEU A 255 5.55 1.46 -55.22
N PRO A 256 6.16 2.46 -55.84
CA PRO A 256 6.70 2.32 -57.18
C PRO A 256 7.69 1.14 -57.29
N ASP A 257 7.65 0.41 -58.39
CA ASP A 257 8.43 -0.80 -58.58
C ASP A 257 9.95 -0.62 -58.42
N PHE A 258 10.47 0.57 -58.72
CA PHE A 258 11.90 0.88 -58.55
C PHE A 258 12.34 0.97 -57.07
N ILE A 259 11.39 1.16 -56.15
CA ILE A 259 11.64 1.19 -54.71
C ILE A 259 11.29 -0.18 -54.06
N SER A 260 10.24 -0.84 -54.56
CA SER A 260 9.70 -2.05 -53.98
C SER A 260 10.31 -3.35 -54.54
N GLY A 261 11.15 -3.28 -55.56
CA GLY A 261 11.77 -4.43 -56.23
C GLY A 261 12.56 -5.33 -55.28
N GLU A 262 12.71 -6.59 -55.65
CA GLU A 262 13.47 -7.57 -54.88
C GLU A 262 14.94 -7.11 -54.74
N GLY A 263 15.43 -7.03 -53.49
CA GLY A 263 16.78 -6.55 -53.17
C GLY A 263 16.93 -5.00 -53.13
N ALA A 264 15.85 -4.24 -53.30
CA ALA A 264 15.90 -2.81 -53.12
C ALA A 264 16.24 -2.43 -51.64
N VAL A 265 17.24 -1.59 -51.48
CA VAL A 265 17.66 -1.05 -50.16
C VAL A 265 17.56 0.45 -50.25
N VAL A 266 16.83 1.05 -49.31
CA VAL A 266 16.64 2.50 -49.21
C VAL A 266 17.21 2.98 -47.89
N ASP A 267 18.24 3.82 -47.92
CA ASP A 267 18.77 4.49 -46.73
C ASP A 267 18.19 5.89 -46.66
N LEU A 268 17.19 6.06 -45.81
CA LEU A 268 16.57 7.36 -45.59
C LEU A 268 17.43 8.18 -44.61
N TYR A 269 17.78 9.39 -45.04
CA TYR A 269 18.59 10.28 -44.19
C TYR A 269 17.94 10.59 -42.87
N ASN A 270 16.65 10.90 -42.85
CA ASN A 270 15.89 11.21 -41.64
C ASN A 270 14.46 10.64 -41.73
N PRO A 271 14.28 9.32 -41.59
CA PRO A 271 12.95 8.76 -41.49
C PRO A 271 12.23 9.36 -40.27
N GLN A 272 10.93 9.53 -40.40
CA GLN A 272 10.06 10.10 -39.36
C GLN A 272 8.86 9.17 -39.14
N VAL A 273 8.53 8.91 -37.89
CA VAL A 273 7.37 8.12 -37.52
C VAL A 273 6.56 8.90 -36.49
N MET A 274 5.27 9.06 -36.73
CA MET A 274 4.34 9.68 -35.80
C MET A 274 3.51 8.60 -35.12
N LEU A 275 3.57 8.57 -33.80
CA LEU A 275 2.74 7.70 -32.96
C LEU A 275 1.73 8.56 -32.18
N ILE A 276 0.52 8.05 -32.07
CA ILE A 276 -0.53 8.67 -31.26
C ILE A 276 -1.01 7.61 -30.28
N VAL A 277 -0.77 7.87 -29.00
CA VAL A 277 -1.13 6.94 -27.91
C VAL A 277 -2.17 7.63 -27.02
N GLY A 278 -3.36 7.05 -26.94
CA GLY A 278 -4.39 7.44 -25.99
C GLY A 278 -4.25 6.62 -24.70
N ASN A 279 -4.31 7.29 -23.58
CA ASN A 279 -4.34 6.66 -22.27
C ASN A 279 -5.61 7.14 -21.55
N ASP A 280 -6.62 6.30 -21.48
CA ASP A 280 -7.89 6.58 -20.82
C ASP A 280 -7.89 6.12 -19.34
N SER A 281 -6.70 5.81 -18.78
CA SER A 281 -6.55 5.44 -17.38
C SER A 281 -6.10 6.64 -16.54
N PRO A 282 -6.40 6.67 -15.23
CA PRO A 282 -5.94 7.71 -14.32
C PRO A 282 -4.43 7.64 -14.01
N LEU A 283 -3.71 6.66 -14.56
CA LEU A 283 -2.29 6.45 -14.32
C LEU A 283 -1.46 6.93 -15.49
N ALA A 284 -0.44 7.74 -15.22
CA ALA A 284 0.61 8.02 -16.19
C ALA A 284 1.52 6.79 -16.36
N MET A 285 1.98 6.54 -17.57
CA MET A 285 2.79 5.38 -17.93
C MET A 285 4.05 5.81 -18.70
N THR A 286 5.01 4.90 -18.81
CA THR A 286 6.14 5.04 -19.76
C THR A 286 5.98 4.06 -20.91
N LEU A 287 6.31 4.50 -22.11
CA LEU A 287 6.33 3.63 -23.29
C LEU A 287 7.75 3.10 -23.51
N ASP A 288 7.88 1.79 -23.45
CA ASP A 288 9.05 1.02 -23.88
C ASP A 288 8.57 -0.02 -24.89
N ALA A 289 9.05 0.02 -26.13
CA ALA A 289 8.53 -0.82 -27.18
C ALA A 289 9.54 -0.99 -28.34
N ASP A 290 9.33 -2.02 -29.16
CA ASP A 290 10.05 -2.24 -30.40
C ASP A 290 9.21 -1.83 -31.60
N LEU A 291 9.76 -0.96 -32.43
CA LEU A 291 9.21 -0.68 -33.75
C LEU A 291 9.77 -1.72 -34.72
N GLU A 292 8.92 -2.59 -35.20
CA GLU A 292 9.27 -3.70 -36.06
C GLU A 292 8.81 -3.48 -37.48
N SER A 293 9.57 -4.00 -38.45
CA SER A 293 9.21 -4.01 -39.85
C SER A 293 9.40 -5.39 -40.46
N TYR A 294 8.56 -5.73 -41.44
CA TYR A 294 8.51 -7.03 -42.06
C TYR A 294 8.50 -6.89 -43.59
N LYS A 295 9.32 -7.75 -44.29
CA LYS A 295 9.28 -7.93 -45.70
C LYS A 295 9.47 -9.43 -46.02
N GLY A 296 8.42 -10.10 -46.45
CA GLY A 296 8.42 -11.57 -46.57
C GLY A 296 8.83 -12.23 -45.23
N SER A 297 9.95 -12.96 -45.22
CA SER A 297 10.50 -13.58 -43.99
C SER A 297 11.51 -12.70 -43.25
N SER A 298 11.85 -11.53 -43.78
CA SER A 298 12.81 -10.61 -43.15
C SER A 298 12.12 -9.76 -42.12
N LYS A 299 12.74 -9.65 -40.94
CA LYS A 299 12.29 -8.81 -39.80
C LYS A 299 13.42 -7.88 -39.36
N ARG A 300 13.10 -6.60 -39.13
CA ARG A 300 13.99 -5.65 -38.51
C ARG A 300 13.28 -5.02 -37.30
N SER A 301 14.04 -4.62 -36.30
CA SER A 301 13.53 -4.02 -35.09
C SER A 301 14.40 -2.85 -34.65
N VAL A 302 13.76 -1.82 -34.10
CA VAL A 302 14.41 -0.69 -33.45
C VAL A 302 13.66 -0.40 -32.16
N HIS A 303 14.40 -0.38 -31.06
CA HIS A 303 13.84 -0.08 -29.75
C HIS A 303 13.58 1.41 -29.55
N ILE A 304 12.48 1.74 -28.90
CA ILE A 304 12.11 3.09 -28.44
C ILE A 304 11.75 3.04 -26.95
N GLY A 305 12.35 3.92 -26.15
CA GLY A 305 12.17 3.95 -24.70
C GLY A 305 13.50 3.97 -23.95
N ALA A 306 13.43 4.14 -22.65
CA ALA A 306 14.62 4.35 -21.81
C ALA A 306 15.35 3.04 -21.43
N ASN A 307 14.68 1.89 -21.50
CA ASN A 307 15.21 0.62 -20.98
C ASN A 307 15.87 -0.29 -22.02
N GLY A 308 15.91 0.14 -23.29
CA GLY A 308 16.47 -0.68 -24.38
C GLY A 308 17.92 -0.40 -24.75
N ALA A 309 18.39 -1.05 -25.81
CA ALA A 309 19.73 -0.82 -26.37
C ALA A 309 19.66 -0.66 -27.91
N PRO A 310 19.91 0.53 -28.50
CA PRO A 310 20.25 1.75 -27.76
C PRO A 310 19.02 2.37 -27.07
N ALA A 311 19.21 2.89 -25.85
CA ALA A 311 18.18 3.64 -25.15
C ALA A 311 17.89 4.96 -25.87
N THR A 312 16.61 5.36 -25.87
CA THR A 312 16.17 6.69 -26.27
C THR A 312 15.72 7.49 -25.06
N ASP A 313 15.26 8.73 -25.27
CA ASP A 313 14.65 9.50 -24.18
C ASP A 313 13.40 8.76 -23.65
N GLU A 314 13.13 8.92 -22.34
CA GLU A 314 11.93 8.41 -21.71
C GLU A 314 10.67 9.00 -22.37
N ILE A 315 9.74 8.12 -22.74
CA ILE A 315 8.49 8.51 -23.38
C ILE A 315 7.36 8.39 -22.34
N LYS A 316 6.94 9.54 -21.78
CA LYS A 316 5.82 9.60 -20.84
C LYS A 316 4.49 9.67 -21.58
N ILE A 317 3.58 8.81 -21.19
CA ILE A 317 2.19 8.80 -21.64
C ILE A 317 1.35 9.30 -20.47
N GLU A 318 0.83 10.52 -20.60
CA GLU A 318 0.06 11.17 -19.53
C GLU A 318 -1.26 10.45 -19.28
N SER A 319 -1.76 10.55 -18.04
CA SER A 319 -3.07 10.03 -17.63
C SER A 319 -4.21 10.79 -18.28
N ASP A 320 -5.30 10.10 -18.60
CA ASP A 320 -6.53 10.67 -19.19
C ASP A 320 -6.24 11.58 -20.40
N ALA A 321 -5.24 11.23 -21.22
CA ALA A 321 -4.73 12.10 -22.28
C ALA A 321 -4.35 11.36 -23.55
N VAL A 322 -4.17 12.13 -24.61
CA VAL A 322 -3.59 11.66 -25.88
C VAL A 322 -2.19 12.22 -26.03
N THR A 323 -1.19 11.34 -25.95
CA THR A 323 0.22 11.68 -26.17
C THR A 323 0.57 11.49 -27.64
N ARG A 324 1.16 12.52 -28.24
CA ARG A 324 1.64 12.50 -29.62
C ARG A 324 3.16 12.46 -29.63
N ILE A 325 3.74 11.50 -30.34
CA ILE A 325 5.17 11.22 -30.31
C ILE A 325 5.69 11.33 -31.74
N PHE A 326 6.75 12.10 -31.94
CA PHE A 326 7.46 12.26 -33.18
C PHE A 326 8.84 11.59 -33.04
N LEU A 327 8.99 10.45 -33.71
CA LEU A 327 10.26 9.73 -33.79
C LEU A 327 11.02 10.19 -35.02
N SER A 328 12.29 10.50 -34.88
CA SER A 328 13.14 10.85 -36.00
C SER A 328 14.60 10.48 -35.74
N ARG A 329 15.38 10.27 -36.80
CA ARG A 329 16.80 9.94 -36.67
C ARG A 329 17.64 11.13 -36.20
N THR A 330 17.43 12.30 -36.77
CA THR A 330 18.28 13.48 -36.54
C THR A 330 17.56 14.65 -35.88
N GLY A 331 16.28 14.53 -35.62
CA GLY A 331 15.40 15.65 -35.33
C GLY A 331 14.87 16.27 -36.62
N GLY A 332 14.22 17.40 -36.53
CA GLY A 332 13.66 18.10 -37.67
C GLY A 332 12.51 19.01 -37.29
N ASN A 333 11.70 19.41 -38.27
CA ASN A 333 10.49 20.18 -38.02
C ASN A 333 9.44 19.30 -37.31
N VAL A 334 9.47 19.32 -35.99
CA VAL A 334 8.50 18.59 -35.16
C VAL A 334 7.16 19.34 -35.23
N PRO A 335 6.04 18.66 -35.54
CA PRO A 335 4.73 19.31 -35.49
C PRO A 335 4.40 19.79 -34.08
N ASP A 336 3.61 20.85 -33.99
CA ASP A 336 3.15 21.37 -32.72
C ASP A 336 2.44 20.27 -31.89
N ASN A 337 2.67 20.27 -30.57
CA ASN A 337 2.12 19.31 -29.62
C ASN A 337 2.60 17.84 -29.76
N TYR A 338 3.77 17.61 -30.41
CA TYR A 338 4.42 16.32 -30.43
C TYR A 338 5.65 16.30 -29.51
N LEU A 339 5.83 15.18 -28.78
CA LEU A 339 7.10 14.87 -28.11
C LEU A 339 8.13 14.50 -29.18
N ASN A 340 9.28 15.16 -29.16
CA ASN A 340 10.37 14.88 -30.08
C ASN A 340 11.33 13.83 -29.49
N ILE A 341 11.33 12.63 -30.02
CA ILE A 341 12.21 11.55 -29.59
C ILE A 341 13.20 11.22 -30.73
N LYS A 342 14.49 11.33 -30.41
CA LYS A 342 15.55 10.96 -31.35
C LYS A 342 15.84 9.47 -31.27
N VAL A 343 15.78 8.80 -32.42
CA VAL A 343 16.05 7.38 -32.58
C VAL A 343 17.15 7.21 -33.65
N PRO A 344 18.44 7.20 -33.27
CA PRO A 344 19.57 7.27 -34.20
C PRO A 344 19.59 6.16 -35.28
N ASN A 345 19.06 5.00 -34.95
CA ASN A 345 18.97 3.84 -35.85
C ASN A 345 17.59 3.66 -36.49
N LEU A 346 16.71 4.67 -36.46
CA LEU A 346 15.35 4.57 -37.02
C LEU A 346 15.34 4.19 -38.51
N SER A 347 16.40 4.54 -39.29
CA SER A 347 16.52 4.14 -40.68
C SER A 347 16.57 2.62 -40.88
N ASP A 348 16.98 1.85 -39.87
CA ASP A 348 17.10 0.39 -40.02
C ASP A 348 15.74 -0.30 -40.24
N VAL A 349 14.67 0.19 -39.65
CA VAL A 349 13.32 -0.38 -39.82
C VAL A 349 12.72 -0.12 -41.21
N VAL A 350 13.20 0.88 -41.95
CA VAL A 350 12.69 1.22 -43.29
C VAL A 350 13.63 0.80 -44.41
N LYS A 351 14.82 0.30 -44.09
CA LYS A 351 15.92 0.04 -45.02
C LYS A 351 15.58 -0.93 -46.15
N ASP A 352 14.83 -1.97 -45.88
CA ASP A 352 14.46 -2.98 -46.86
C ASP A 352 13.10 -2.68 -47.54
N VAL A 353 12.59 -1.48 -47.33
CA VAL A 353 11.27 -1.08 -47.85
C VAL A 353 10.19 -2.07 -47.37
N PRO A 354 9.80 -1.99 -46.07
CA PRO A 354 8.95 -3.00 -45.45
C PRO A 354 7.57 -3.03 -46.09
N GLU A 355 6.97 -4.22 -46.11
CA GLU A 355 5.56 -4.42 -46.50
C GLU A 355 4.63 -4.12 -45.32
N GLU A 356 5.15 -4.30 -44.11
CA GLU A 356 4.39 -4.20 -42.88
C GLU A 356 5.26 -3.60 -41.75
N MET A 357 4.63 -2.82 -40.88
CA MET A 357 5.25 -2.29 -39.68
C MET A 357 4.34 -2.52 -38.46
N ALA A 358 4.94 -2.81 -37.30
CA ALA A 358 4.23 -3.04 -36.05
C ALA A 358 4.96 -2.37 -34.90
N LEU A 359 4.21 -2.02 -33.85
CA LEU A 359 4.75 -1.69 -32.54
C LEU A 359 4.53 -2.93 -31.65
N THR A 360 5.61 -3.42 -31.06
CA THR A 360 5.60 -4.63 -30.21
C THR A 360 6.26 -4.32 -28.87
N ASN A 361 6.00 -5.15 -27.88
CA ASN A 361 6.58 -5.01 -26.54
C ASN A 361 7.37 -6.29 -26.22
#